data_d66c25c34e0f496e6bb5e6cd642953cc
#
_entry.id   d66c25c34e0f496e6bb5e6cd642953cc
#
_cell.length_a   1.000
_cell.length_b   1.000
_cell.length_c   1.000
_cell.angle_alpha   90.00
_cell.angle_beta   90.00
_cell.angle_gamma   90.00
#
_symmetry.space_group_name_H-M   'P 1'
#
loop_
_entity.id
_entity.type
_entity.pdbx_description
1 polymer ?
#
loop_
_entity_poly.entity_id
_entity_poly.type
_entity_poly.pdbx_seq_one_letter_code
_entity_poly.pdbx_strand_id
1 'polypeptide(L)'
;MQGMVATLNDADMRSLGVYFSRQKPKAMEAKDAALVRSGQALWRAGDAASGTPACSACHGPNGAGIPKSYPRLAGQWADYTYAQLKAFKGGERGADAGGKDQTGRIMAAVARGMSDAQMKAVAEYAQGLR
;
A
#
# COMPACT_ATOMS: atom_id res chain seq x y z
N MET A 1 -1.91 15.72 -9.50
CA MET A 1 -0.46 15.71 -9.15
C MET A 1 0.43 16.14 -10.32
N GLN A 2 0.31 15.59 -11.53
CA GLN A 2 1.19 15.99 -12.65
C GLN A 2 1.25 17.49 -12.88
N GLY A 3 0.11 18.20 -12.95
CA GLY A 3 0.08 19.65 -13.12
C GLY A 3 0.70 20.44 -11.95
N MET A 4 0.61 19.90 -10.72
CA MET A 4 1.17 20.57 -9.54
C MET A 4 2.70 20.47 -9.49
N VAL A 5 3.28 19.40 -10.02
CA VAL A 5 4.73 19.21 -10.00
C VAL A 5 5.44 19.72 -11.25
N ALA A 6 4.68 20.10 -12.27
CA ALA A 6 5.23 20.54 -13.57
C ALA A 6 6.12 21.80 -13.47
N THR A 7 5.91 22.63 -12.44
CA THR A 7 6.67 23.85 -12.18
C THR A 7 7.81 23.67 -11.19
N LEU A 8 7.94 22.49 -10.57
CA LEU A 8 8.97 22.20 -9.58
C LEU A 8 10.24 21.75 -10.29
N ASN A 9 11.37 22.33 -9.89
CA ASN A 9 12.68 21.84 -10.29
C ASN A 9 13.17 20.73 -9.34
N ASP A 10 14.28 20.06 -9.69
CA ASP A 10 14.85 18.98 -8.89
C ASP A 10 15.26 19.39 -7.46
N ALA A 11 15.67 20.63 -7.26
CA ALA A 11 16.04 21.14 -5.93
C ALA A 11 14.78 21.32 -5.07
N ASP A 12 13.69 21.82 -5.65
CA ASP A 12 12.39 21.94 -4.98
C ASP A 12 11.85 20.56 -4.57
N MET A 13 11.91 19.60 -5.50
CA MET A 13 11.43 18.23 -5.22
C MET A 13 12.24 17.57 -4.09
N ARG A 14 13.57 17.74 -4.08
CA ARG A 14 14.43 17.26 -2.99
C ARG A 14 14.11 17.94 -1.66
N SER A 15 13.95 19.26 -1.67
CA SER A 15 13.63 20.03 -0.47
C SER A 15 12.28 19.63 0.14
N LEU A 16 11.26 19.46 -0.70
CA LEU A 16 9.96 18.94 -0.29
C LEU A 16 10.06 17.51 0.26
N GLY A 17 10.84 16.64 -0.39
CA GLY A 17 11.09 15.28 0.10
C GLY A 17 11.70 15.28 1.50
N VAL A 18 12.73 16.11 1.75
CA VAL A 18 13.34 16.26 3.08
C VAL A 18 12.35 16.84 4.09
N TYR A 19 11.58 17.84 3.72
CA TYR A 19 10.58 18.44 4.59
C TYR A 19 9.54 17.40 5.03
N PHE A 20 8.92 16.69 4.07
CA PHE A 20 7.89 15.72 4.39
C PHE A 20 8.42 14.47 5.09
N SER A 21 9.67 14.05 4.83
CA SER A 21 10.27 12.92 5.54
C SER A 21 10.43 13.15 7.06
N ARG A 22 10.49 14.42 7.48
CA ARG A 22 10.60 14.82 8.89
C ARG A 22 9.25 14.99 9.58
N GLN A 23 8.15 15.00 8.81
CA GLN A 23 6.82 15.12 9.39
C GLN A 23 6.41 13.82 10.10
N LYS A 24 5.83 13.94 11.28
CA LYS A 24 5.26 12.78 11.98
C LYS A 24 3.83 12.56 11.47
N PRO A 25 3.54 11.43 10.83
CA PRO A 25 2.18 11.12 10.41
C PRO A 25 1.25 11.09 11.63
N LYS A 26 0.01 11.55 11.46
CA LYS A 26 -1.01 11.39 12.48
C LYS A 26 -1.26 9.91 12.69
N ALA A 27 -1.27 9.47 13.94
CA ALA A 27 -1.63 8.09 14.27
C ALA A 27 -3.09 7.85 13.86
N MET A 28 -3.28 6.84 13.02
CA MET A 28 -4.60 6.39 12.62
C MET A 28 -4.98 5.17 13.46
N GLU A 29 -6.27 5.05 13.77
CA GLU A 29 -6.80 3.89 14.49
C GLU A 29 -7.65 3.05 13.55
N ALA A 30 -7.48 1.74 13.65
CA ALA A 30 -8.39 0.80 13.00
C ALA A 30 -9.73 0.81 13.76
N LYS A 31 -10.83 0.76 13.03
CA LYS A 31 -12.17 0.95 13.59
C LYS A 31 -12.92 -0.37 13.79
N ASP A 32 -12.65 -1.38 12.96
CA ASP A 32 -13.34 -2.66 12.97
C ASP A 32 -12.43 -3.78 13.46
N ALA A 33 -12.67 -4.25 14.69
CA ALA A 33 -11.87 -5.31 15.32
C ALA A 33 -11.96 -6.66 14.59
N ALA A 34 -13.04 -6.95 13.89
CA ALA A 34 -13.19 -8.20 13.13
C ALA A 34 -12.34 -8.14 11.85
N LEU A 35 -12.39 -7.03 11.13
CA LEU A 35 -11.52 -6.80 9.97
C LEU A 35 -10.05 -6.75 10.38
N VAL A 36 -9.72 -6.15 11.52
CA VAL A 36 -8.34 -6.12 12.04
C VAL A 36 -7.80 -7.52 12.25
N ARG A 37 -8.56 -8.44 12.87
CA ARG A 37 -8.09 -9.82 13.10
C ARG A 37 -7.82 -10.57 11.79
N SER A 38 -8.74 -10.53 10.85
CA SER A 38 -8.57 -11.17 9.53
C SER A 38 -7.49 -10.50 8.70
N GLY A 39 -7.40 -9.17 8.75
CA GLY A 39 -6.34 -8.39 8.10
C GLY A 39 -4.96 -8.71 8.66
N GLN A 40 -4.84 -8.86 9.99
CA GLN A 40 -3.59 -9.25 10.65
C GLN A 40 -3.12 -10.64 10.20
N ALA A 41 -4.03 -11.61 10.14
CA ALA A 41 -3.70 -12.96 9.67
C ALA A 41 -3.18 -12.92 8.23
N LEU A 42 -3.89 -12.24 7.33
CA LEU A 42 -3.48 -12.06 5.94
C LEU A 42 -2.15 -11.30 5.82
N TRP A 43 -1.96 -10.23 6.61
CA TRP A 43 -0.73 -9.45 6.62
C TRP A 43 0.49 -10.29 6.95
N ARG A 44 0.37 -11.16 7.97
CA ARG A 44 1.50 -11.93 8.53
C ARG A 44 1.76 -13.24 7.79
N ALA A 45 0.71 -13.93 7.39
CA ALA A 45 0.79 -15.28 6.83
C ALA A 45 0.40 -15.38 5.36
N GLY A 46 -0.27 -14.38 4.80
CA GLY A 46 -0.89 -14.50 3.49
C GLY A 46 -2.08 -15.45 3.50
N ASP A 47 -2.47 -15.90 2.31
CA ASP A 47 -3.51 -16.90 2.13
C ASP A 47 -3.14 -17.84 0.98
N ALA A 48 -2.78 -19.07 1.34
CA ALA A 48 -2.37 -20.09 0.38
C ALA A 48 -3.50 -20.50 -0.58
N ALA A 49 -4.76 -20.42 -0.13
CA ALA A 49 -5.91 -20.81 -0.96
C ALA A 49 -6.13 -19.84 -2.14
N SER A 50 -5.91 -18.55 -1.91
CA SER A 50 -5.98 -17.52 -2.96
C SER A 50 -4.63 -17.24 -3.65
N GLY A 51 -3.55 -17.84 -3.16
CA GLY A 51 -2.19 -17.54 -3.62
C GLY A 51 -1.70 -16.16 -3.22
N THR A 52 -2.35 -15.51 -2.23
CA THR A 52 -1.96 -14.19 -1.76
C THR A 52 -0.79 -14.29 -0.79
N PRO A 53 0.40 -13.73 -1.09
CA PRO A 53 1.54 -13.76 -0.19
C PRO A 53 1.32 -12.88 1.04
N ALA A 54 2.10 -13.11 2.10
CA ALA A 54 2.11 -12.24 3.27
C ALA A 54 2.54 -10.81 2.90
N CYS A 55 1.72 -9.82 3.20
CA CYS A 55 2.02 -8.41 2.90
C CYS A 55 3.29 -7.92 3.60
N SER A 56 3.52 -8.47 4.81
CA SER A 56 4.70 -8.17 5.63
C SER A 56 6.02 -8.58 4.98
N ALA A 57 6.02 -9.55 4.05
CA ALA A 57 7.24 -10.00 3.37
C ALA A 57 7.89 -8.89 2.54
N CYS A 58 7.08 -8.00 1.96
CA CYS A 58 7.55 -6.86 1.16
C CYS A 58 7.42 -5.54 1.90
N HIS A 59 6.28 -5.31 2.58
CA HIS A 59 6.00 -4.02 3.23
C HIS A 59 6.50 -3.93 4.68
N GLY A 60 7.13 -5.00 5.19
CA GLY A 60 7.62 -5.10 6.55
C GLY A 60 6.53 -5.46 7.58
N PRO A 61 6.91 -6.01 8.76
CA PRO A 61 5.96 -6.47 9.76
C PRO A 61 5.08 -5.35 10.31
N ASN A 62 5.61 -4.14 10.41
CA ASN A 62 4.92 -2.93 10.86
C ASN A 62 4.47 -2.01 9.71
N GLY A 63 4.58 -2.44 8.47
CA GLY A 63 4.15 -1.65 7.31
C GLY A 63 5.01 -0.43 7.00
N ALA A 64 6.24 -0.37 7.52
CA ALA A 64 7.15 0.76 7.26
C ALA A 64 7.62 0.83 5.81
N GLY A 65 7.56 -0.29 5.09
CA GLY A 65 8.06 -0.40 3.74
C GLY A 65 9.57 -0.54 3.66
N ILE A 66 10.06 -0.67 2.44
CA ILE A 66 11.49 -0.66 2.10
C ILE A 66 11.68 0.36 0.97
N PRO A 67 12.32 1.52 1.24
CA PRO A 67 12.59 2.52 0.21
C PRO A 67 13.40 1.89 -0.92
N LYS A 68 13.06 2.21 -2.03
CA LYS A 68 12.25 2.72 -3.06
C LYS A 68 11.32 1.68 -3.72
N SER A 69 11.47 0.39 -3.31
CA SER A 69 10.75 -0.72 -3.98
C SER A 69 9.39 -0.97 -3.35
N TYR A 70 9.28 -0.89 -2.04
CA TYR A 70 8.05 -1.21 -1.30
C TYR A 70 7.63 -0.02 -0.44
N PRO A 71 6.50 0.65 -0.76
CA PRO A 71 6.07 1.84 -0.04
C PRO A 71 5.62 1.52 1.39
N ARG A 72 5.72 2.53 2.25
CA ARG A 72 5.09 2.51 3.56
C ARG A 72 3.57 2.43 3.41
N LEU A 73 2.94 1.52 4.14
CA LEU A 73 1.48 1.35 4.21
C LEU A 73 0.94 1.67 5.62
N ALA A 74 1.80 1.63 6.64
CA ALA A 74 1.41 1.91 8.02
C ALA A 74 0.80 3.31 8.15
N GLY A 75 -0.40 3.36 8.73
CA GLY A 75 -1.13 4.61 8.94
C GLY A 75 -1.76 5.21 7.70
N GLN A 76 -1.83 4.47 6.59
CA GLN A 76 -2.57 4.92 5.41
C GLN A 76 -4.08 4.69 5.62
N TRP A 77 -4.90 5.60 5.12
CA TRP A 77 -6.36 5.48 5.18
C TRP A 77 -6.83 4.14 4.58
N ALA A 78 -7.72 3.44 5.30
CA ALA A 78 -8.26 2.15 4.87
C ALA A 78 -8.98 2.27 3.53
N ASP A 79 -9.82 3.29 3.35
CA ASP A 79 -10.54 3.52 2.10
C ASP A 79 -9.59 3.74 0.92
N TYR A 80 -8.50 4.48 1.14
CA TYR A 80 -7.49 4.69 0.10
C TYR A 80 -6.76 3.40 -0.23
N THR A 81 -6.31 2.66 0.78
CA THR A 81 -5.62 1.38 0.60
C THR A 81 -6.50 0.38 -0.14
N TYR A 82 -7.77 0.27 0.26
CA TYR A 82 -8.76 -0.57 -0.41
C TYR A 82 -8.98 -0.17 -1.87
N ALA A 83 -9.16 1.13 -2.14
CA ALA A 83 -9.32 1.64 -3.50
C ALA A 83 -8.10 1.33 -4.38
N GLN A 84 -6.88 1.45 -3.83
CA GLN A 84 -5.66 1.11 -4.55
C GLN A 84 -5.53 -0.39 -4.84
N LEU A 85 -5.89 -1.27 -3.89
CA LEU A 85 -5.91 -2.71 -4.13
C LEU A 85 -6.91 -3.08 -5.23
N LYS A 86 -8.08 -2.44 -5.27
CA LYS A 86 -9.05 -2.61 -6.36
C LYS A 86 -8.50 -2.14 -7.70
N ALA A 87 -7.86 -0.99 -7.75
CA ALA A 87 -7.24 -0.46 -8.97
C ALA A 87 -6.13 -1.39 -9.50
N PHE A 88 -5.30 -1.96 -8.61
CA PHE A 88 -4.34 -2.99 -8.99
C PHE A 88 -5.02 -4.26 -9.53
N LYS A 89 -6.07 -4.73 -8.86
CA LYS A 89 -6.82 -5.92 -9.28
C LYS A 89 -7.52 -5.71 -10.62
N GLY A 90 -8.09 -4.53 -10.85
CA GLY A 90 -8.79 -4.15 -12.08
C GLY A 90 -7.86 -3.82 -13.26
N GLY A 91 -6.54 -3.70 -13.01
CA GLY A 91 -5.58 -3.33 -14.05
C GLY A 91 -5.51 -1.82 -14.33
N GLU A 92 -6.19 -1.00 -13.55
CA GLU A 92 -6.13 0.48 -13.66
C GLU A 92 -4.78 1.02 -13.12
N ARG A 93 -4.11 0.24 -12.28
CA ARG A 93 -2.81 0.52 -11.71
C ARG A 93 -1.90 -0.69 -11.87
N GLY A 94 -0.61 -0.46 -12.17
CA GLY A 94 0.37 -1.52 -12.35
C GLY A 94 0.26 -2.28 -13.69
N ALA A 95 -0.63 -1.84 -14.58
CA ALA A 95 -0.79 -2.39 -15.93
C ALA A 95 -0.02 -1.59 -16.98
N ASP A 96 1.12 -1.02 -16.62
CA ASP A 96 1.95 -0.24 -17.54
C ASP A 96 2.40 -1.10 -18.73
N ALA A 97 1.80 -0.86 -19.88
CA ALA A 97 2.13 -1.52 -21.13
C ALA A 97 3.56 -1.22 -21.62
N GLY A 98 4.16 -0.14 -21.14
CA GLY A 98 5.54 0.26 -21.46
C GLY A 98 6.63 -0.45 -20.64
N GLY A 99 6.26 -1.30 -19.69
CA GLY A 99 7.20 -2.13 -18.93
C GLY A 99 8.03 -1.38 -17.88
N LYS A 100 7.76 -0.13 -17.62
CA LYS A 100 8.56 0.71 -16.71
C LYS A 100 8.18 0.52 -15.22
N ASP A 101 6.92 0.17 -14.90
CA ASP A 101 6.46 -0.06 -13.53
C ASP A 101 6.49 -1.54 -13.15
N GLN A 102 7.69 -2.07 -12.89
CA GLN A 102 7.83 -3.47 -12.45
C GLN A 102 7.21 -3.70 -11.06
N THR A 103 7.30 -2.74 -10.16
CA THR A 103 6.75 -2.86 -8.80
C THR A 103 5.23 -2.81 -8.80
N GLY A 104 4.63 -1.99 -9.64
CA GLY A 104 3.18 -1.98 -9.85
C GLY A 104 2.64 -3.29 -10.39
N ARG A 105 3.37 -3.95 -11.29
CA ARG A 105 2.99 -5.29 -11.80
C ARG A 105 3.02 -6.37 -10.73
N ILE A 106 3.99 -6.33 -9.81
CA ILE A 106 4.02 -7.24 -8.66
C ILE A 106 2.76 -7.06 -7.83
N MET A 107 2.39 -5.82 -7.48
CA MET A 107 1.18 -5.56 -6.72
C MET A 107 -0.10 -5.93 -7.47
N ALA A 108 -0.17 -5.74 -8.78
CA ALA A 108 -1.29 -6.19 -9.59
C ALA A 108 -1.43 -7.73 -9.56
N ALA A 109 -0.32 -8.46 -9.62
CA ALA A 109 -0.33 -9.91 -9.50
C ALA A 109 -0.82 -10.37 -8.11
N VAL A 110 -0.35 -9.75 -7.04
CA VAL A 110 -0.79 -10.01 -5.66
C VAL A 110 -2.29 -9.72 -5.51
N ALA A 111 -2.75 -8.55 -5.93
CA ALA A 111 -4.13 -8.13 -5.76
C ALA A 111 -5.13 -8.97 -6.56
N ARG A 112 -4.69 -9.56 -7.67
CA ARG A 112 -5.55 -10.40 -8.54
C ARG A 112 -6.17 -11.56 -7.78
N GLY A 113 -5.43 -12.23 -6.88
CA GLY A 113 -5.90 -13.36 -6.09
C GLY A 113 -6.81 -12.95 -4.91
N MET A 114 -6.77 -11.69 -4.49
CA MET A 114 -7.48 -11.24 -3.29
C MET A 114 -8.99 -11.13 -3.51
N SER A 115 -9.78 -11.57 -2.53
CA SER A 115 -11.21 -11.27 -2.45
C SER A 115 -11.45 -9.82 -1.97
N ASP A 116 -12.67 -9.32 -2.19
CA ASP A 116 -13.07 -8.00 -1.69
C ASP A 116 -12.98 -7.92 -0.15
N ALA A 117 -13.38 -8.99 0.54
CA ALA A 117 -13.29 -9.09 1.99
C ALA A 117 -11.82 -9.04 2.48
N GLN A 118 -10.91 -9.72 1.80
CA GLN A 118 -9.48 -9.68 2.12
C GLN A 118 -8.88 -8.29 1.91
N MET A 119 -9.24 -7.61 0.82
CA MET A 119 -8.77 -6.25 0.55
C MET A 119 -9.26 -5.26 1.62
N LYS A 120 -10.53 -5.35 2.05
CA LYS A 120 -11.06 -4.53 3.15
C LYS A 120 -10.36 -4.81 4.47
N ALA A 121 -10.19 -6.09 4.81
CA ALA A 121 -9.57 -6.50 6.06
C ALA A 121 -8.11 -6.03 6.17
N VAL A 122 -7.30 -6.23 5.14
CA VAL A 122 -5.90 -5.81 5.16
C VAL A 122 -5.76 -4.29 5.12
N ALA A 123 -6.65 -3.57 4.46
CA ALA A 123 -6.67 -2.12 4.44
C ALA A 123 -6.96 -1.54 5.84
N GLU A 124 -7.94 -2.11 6.54
CA GLU A 124 -8.27 -1.73 7.92
C GLU A 124 -7.12 -2.01 8.88
N TYR A 125 -6.48 -3.17 8.74
CA TYR A 125 -5.31 -3.52 9.55
C TYR A 125 -4.13 -2.57 9.29
N ALA A 126 -3.83 -2.27 8.03
CA ALA A 126 -2.73 -1.38 7.64
C ALA A 126 -2.91 0.04 8.19
N GLN A 127 -4.15 0.53 8.29
CA GLN A 127 -4.45 1.84 8.88
C GLN A 127 -4.00 1.92 10.34
N GLY A 128 -4.13 0.86 11.11
CA GLY A 128 -3.73 0.80 12.51
C GLY A 128 -2.25 0.49 12.76
N LEU A 129 -1.47 0.13 11.73
CA LEU A 129 -0.04 -0.15 11.87
C LEU A 129 0.79 1.11 12.19
N ARG A 130 1.89 0.94 12.97
CA ARG A 130 2.77 2.03 13.42
C ARG A 130 4.24 1.62 13.35
#